data_ad49cb679405d1e44c8297dc2d48ec59
#
_entry.id   ad49cb679405d1e44c8297dc2d48ec59
#
_cell.length_a   1.000
_cell.length_b   1.000
_cell.length_c   1.000
_cell.angle_alpha   90.00
_cell.angle_beta   90.00
_cell.angle_gamma   90.00
#
_symmetry.space_group_name_H-M   'P 1'
#
loop_
_entity.id
_entity.type
_entity.pdbx_description
1 polymer ?
#
loop_
_entity_poly.entity_id
_entity_poly.type
_entity_poly.pdbx_seq_one_letter_code
_entity_poly.pdbx_strand_id
1 'polypeptide(L)'
;MVSIVRLDESGWETLRELRLAALQDAPQAFWATWADEHAYTREDWVGFAGGVVWFVAVRQDAPSARLAVGLVGCLQRQEVPDEPEVIGMWVRPDERGTGTADLLIDAVHRWAVARHARSVGLWVVDGNDRARRFYERHGYLSTGESAPLPAGRTGHEQRMRRTWATAAQV
;
A
#
# COMPACT_ATOMS: atom_id res chain seq x y z
N MET A 1 -5.28 -17.08 -12.03
CA MET A 1 -5.79 -16.89 -10.64
C MET A 1 -4.81 -16.00 -9.90
N VAL A 2 -5.30 -14.98 -9.20
CA VAL A 2 -4.45 -14.09 -8.37
C VAL A 2 -4.55 -14.52 -6.91
N SER A 3 -3.41 -14.60 -6.23
CA SER A 3 -3.30 -14.85 -4.79
C SER A 3 -2.50 -13.75 -4.11
N ILE A 4 -2.74 -13.53 -2.82
CA ILE A 4 -1.99 -12.55 -2.03
C ILE A 4 -0.98 -13.27 -1.15
N VAL A 5 0.26 -12.82 -1.22
CA VAL A 5 1.39 -13.32 -0.43
C VAL A 5 1.92 -12.18 0.43
N ARG A 6 2.20 -12.44 1.70
CA ARG A 6 2.94 -11.51 2.54
C ARG A 6 4.43 -11.71 2.30
N LEU A 7 5.14 -10.61 2.03
CA LEU A 7 6.61 -10.65 1.93
C LEU A 7 7.26 -10.60 3.32
N ASP A 8 8.41 -11.21 3.40
CA ASP A 8 9.41 -11.01 4.43
C ASP A 8 10.69 -10.40 3.80
N GLU A 9 11.74 -10.29 4.58
CA GLU A 9 13.02 -9.74 4.12
C GLU A 9 13.61 -10.47 2.91
N SER A 10 13.35 -11.77 2.75
CA SER A 10 13.82 -12.56 1.59
C SER A 10 13.12 -12.17 0.29
N GLY A 11 11.97 -11.54 0.36
CA GLY A 11 11.20 -11.04 -0.78
C GLY A 11 11.64 -9.67 -1.31
N TRP A 12 12.76 -9.13 -0.84
CA TRP A 12 13.21 -7.78 -1.19
C TRP A 12 13.38 -7.53 -2.70
N GLU A 13 13.79 -8.52 -3.47
CA GLU A 13 13.92 -8.40 -4.94
C GLU A 13 12.56 -8.17 -5.61
N THR A 14 11.55 -8.92 -5.20
CA THR A 14 10.17 -8.74 -5.67
C THR A 14 9.63 -7.36 -5.25
N LEU A 15 9.89 -6.93 -4.01
CA LEU A 15 9.52 -5.61 -3.55
C LEU A 15 10.18 -4.52 -4.40
N ARG A 16 11.48 -4.62 -4.63
CA ARG A 16 12.24 -3.69 -5.47
C ARG A 16 11.65 -3.58 -6.87
N GLU A 17 11.41 -4.71 -7.53
CA GLU A 17 10.83 -4.74 -8.88
C GLU A 17 9.49 -4.00 -8.94
N LEU A 18 8.56 -4.35 -8.06
CA LEU A 18 7.23 -3.75 -8.04
C LEU A 18 7.25 -2.26 -7.65
N ARG A 19 8.09 -1.89 -6.67
CA ARG A 19 8.22 -0.48 -6.25
C ARG A 19 8.77 0.39 -7.37
N LEU A 20 9.83 -0.03 -8.02
CA LEU A 20 10.40 0.73 -9.13
C LEU A 20 9.44 0.83 -10.32
N ALA A 21 8.70 -0.24 -10.62
CA ALA A 21 7.65 -0.19 -11.63
C ALA A 21 6.51 0.79 -11.25
N ALA A 22 6.10 0.79 -9.99
CA ALA A 22 5.07 1.71 -9.49
C ALA A 22 5.48 3.18 -9.60
N LEU A 23 6.73 3.49 -9.21
CA LEU A 23 7.28 4.84 -9.27
C LEU A 23 7.47 5.35 -10.70
N GLN A 24 7.72 4.46 -11.65
CA GLN A 24 7.76 4.82 -13.09
C GLN A 24 6.38 5.02 -13.69
N ASP A 25 5.41 4.18 -13.33
CA ASP A 25 4.04 4.22 -13.88
C ASP A 25 3.22 5.40 -13.35
N ALA A 26 3.36 5.72 -12.06
CA ALA A 26 2.55 6.74 -11.39
C ALA A 26 3.37 7.62 -10.43
N PRO A 27 4.41 8.32 -10.90
CA PRO A 27 5.32 9.09 -10.05
C PRO A 27 4.62 10.15 -9.20
N GLN A 28 3.47 10.66 -9.66
CA GLN A 28 2.68 11.66 -8.94
C GLN A 28 1.90 11.11 -7.74
N ALA A 29 1.76 9.77 -7.63
CA ALA A 29 0.98 9.13 -6.56
C ALA A 29 1.81 8.77 -5.33
N PHE A 30 3.13 8.93 -5.39
CA PHE A 30 4.05 8.51 -4.32
C PHE A 30 4.91 9.69 -3.83
N TRP A 31 5.34 9.62 -2.58
CA TRP A 31 6.28 10.59 -2.01
C TRP A 31 7.70 10.38 -2.55
N ALA A 32 8.14 9.12 -2.59
CA ALA A 32 9.45 8.75 -3.11
C ALA A 32 9.52 8.93 -4.63
N THR A 33 10.72 9.17 -5.14
CA THR A 33 10.99 9.18 -6.57
C THR A 33 11.65 7.87 -7.00
N TRP A 34 11.55 7.56 -8.29
CA TRP A 34 12.24 6.39 -8.85
C TRP A 34 13.77 6.49 -8.64
N ALA A 35 14.33 7.70 -8.80
CA ALA A 35 15.76 7.91 -8.66
C ALA A 35 16.25 7.62 -7.23
N ASP A 36 15.48 8.04 -6.21
CA ASP A 36 15.83 7.82 -4.81
C ASP A 36 15.84 6.31 -4.49
N GLU A 37 14.75 5.61 -4.80
CA GLU A 37 14.64 4.18 -4.48
C GLU A 37 15.51 3.30 -5.40
N HIS A 38 15.77 3.72 -6.65
CA HIS A 38 16.69 3.00 -7.53
C HIS A 38 18.13 3.00 -6.99
N ALA A 39 18.51 4.06 -6.25
CA ALA A 39 19.81 4.18 -5.64
C ALA A 39 19.99 3.34 -4.35
N TYR A 40 18.92 2.74 -3.84
CA TYR A 40 18.99 1.89 -2.64
C TYR A 40 19.92 0.70 -2.85
N THR A 41 20.74 0.43 -1.85
CA THR A 41 21.55 -0.78 -1.77
C THR A 41 20.69 -2.01 -1.49
N ARG A 42 21.29 -3.20 -1.54
CA ARG A 42 20.61 -4.42 -1.12
C ARG A 42 20.14 -4.34 0.34
N GLU A 43 20.99 -3.82 1.21
CA GLU A 43 20.72 -3.66 2.64
C GLU A 43 19.53 -2.73 2.88
N ASP A 44 19.42 -1.63 2.12
CA ASP A 44 18.28 -0.72 2.20
C ASP A 44 16.98 -1.43 1.78
N TRP A 45 17.01 -2.23 0.70
CA TRP A 45 15.84 -3.00 0.26
C TRP A 45 15.43 -4.08 1.26
N VAL A 46 16.39 -4.80 1.84
CA VAL A 46 16.13 -5.80 2.89
C VAL A 46 15.50 -5.12 4.11
N GLY A 47 16.07 -3.98 4.56
CA GLY A 47 15.52 -3.19 5.66
C GLY A 47 14.11 -2.67 5.36
N PHE A 48 13.86 -2.22 4.12
CA PHE A 48 12.53 -1.75 3.72
C PHE A 48 11.50 -2.90 3.65
N ALA A 49 11.92 -4.08 3.19
CA ALA A 49 11.07 -5.26 3.19
C ALA A 49 10.71 -5.75 4.61
N GLY A 50 11.65 -5.64 5.57
CA GLY A 50 11.44 -6.04 6.97
C GLY A 50 10.73 -4.97 7.82
N GLY A 51 10.92 -3.68 7.50
CA GLY A 51 10.38 -2.55 8.29
C GLY A 51 8.91 -2.23 8.02
N VAL A 52 8.33 -2.76 6.95
CA VAL A 52 6.94 -2.56 6.54
C VAL A 52 6.29 -3.90 6.28
N VAL A 53 5.03 -4.06 6.62
CA VAL A 53 4.27 -5.26 6.24
C VAL A 53 3.83 -5.13 4.79
N TRP A 54 4.43 -5.89 3.89
CA TRP A 54 4.12 -5.88 2.48
C TRP A 54 3.25 -7.07 2.07
N PHE A 55 2.20 -6.79 1.29
CA PHE A 55 1.41 -7.78 0.59
C PHE A 55 1.60 -7.61 -0.91
N VAL A 56 1.79 -8.73 -1.60
CA VAL A 56 2.00 -8.79 -3.04
C VAL A 56 0.93 -9.67 -3.67
N ALA A 57 0.32 -9.16 -4.73
CA ALA A 57 -0.56 -9.93 -5.59
C ALA A 57 0.30 -10.71 -6.59
N VAL A 58 0.12 -12.02 -6.60
CA VAL A 58 0.83 -12.95 -7.50
C VAL A 58 -0.17 -13.63 -8.41
N ARG A 59 -0.02 -13.41 -9.72
CA ARG A 59 -0.79 -14.11 -10.75
C ARG A 59 -0.04 -15.39 -11.14
N GLN A 60 -0.77 -16.47 -11.19
CA GLN A 60 -0.26 -17.74 -11.69
C GLN A 60 -0.75 -17.95 -13.12
N ASP A 61 0.16 -17.79 -14.07
CA ASP A 61 -0.13 -17.91 -15.51
C ASP A 61 0.05 -19.35 -16.02
N ALA A 62 0.93 -20.12 -15.37
CA ALA A 62 1.17 -21.54 -15.64
C ALA A 62 1.59 -22.23 -14.32
N PRO A 63 1.62 -23.56 -14.25
CA PRO A 63 2.00 -24.30 -13.03
C PRO A 63 3.33 -23.86 -12.42
N SER A 64 4.29 -23.43 -13.25
CA SER A 64 5.62 -22.97 -12.82
C SER A 64 5.85 -21.46 -12.96
N ALA A 65 4.90 -20.70 -13.56
CA ALA A 65 5.09 -19.28 -13.82
C ALA A 65 4.25 -18.42 -12.87
N ARG A 66 4.92 -17.73 -11.96
CA ARG A 66 4.32 -16.76 -11.04
C ARG A 66 4.81 -15.38 -11.38
N LEU A 67 3.89 -14.45 -11.56
CA LEU A 67 4.16 -13.05 -11.83
C LEU A 67 3.61 -12.16 -10.72
N ALA A 68 4.45 -11.36 -10.11
CA ALA A 68 4.01 -10.33 -9.18
C ALA A 68 3.35 -9.18 -9.96
N VAL A 69 2.11 -8.86 -9.61
CA VAL A 69 1.27 -7.95 -10.40
C VAL A 69 0.74 -6.76 -9.61
N GLY A 70 1.06 -6.67 -8.34
CA GLY A 70 0.68 -5.53 -7.49
C GLY A 70 1.22 -5.68 -6.09
N LEU A 71 1.23 -4.57 -5.36
CA LEU A 71 1.69 -4.53 -3.98
C LEU A 71 0.88 -3.52 -3.17
N VAL A 72 0.93 -3.69 -1.85
CA VAL A 72 0.50 -2.71 -0.86
C VAL A 72 1.33 -2.89 0.41
N GLY A 73 1.78 -1.78 0.98
CA GLY A 73 2.45 -1.75 2.27
C GLY A 73 1.51 -1.33 3.39
N CYS A 74 1.81 -1.80 4.59
CA CYS A 74 1.15 -1.37 5.81
C CYS A 74 2.21 -1.00 6.82
N LEU A 75 2.36 0.30 7.06
CA LEU A 75 3.33 0.87 8.00
C LEU A 75 2.70 0.99 9.37
N GLN A 76 3.32 0.40 10.38
CA GLN A 76 2.92 0.57 11.77
C GLN A 76 3.84 1.55 12.46
N ARG A 77 3.30 2.72 12.84
CA ARG A 77 4.04 3.74 13.59
C ARG A 77 3.92 3.46 15.07
N GLN A 78 5.00 3.63 15.82
CA GLN A 78 5.01 3.40 17.27
C GLN A 78 4.12 4.41 18.02
N GLU A 79 3.99 5.62 17.49
CA GLU A 79 3.20 6.71 18.07
C GLU A 79 1.68 6.46 17.97
N VAL A 80 1.25 5.67 16.99
CA VAL A 80 -0.16 5.32 16.75
C VAL A 80 -0.30 3.81 16.45
N PRO A 81 -0.02 2.94 17.43
CA PRO A 81 0.04 1.51 17.21
C PRO A 81 -1.30 0.89 16.78
N ASP A 82 -2.41 1.55 17.13
CA ASP A 82 -3.77 1.08 16.82
C ASP A 82 -4.28 1.57 15.45
N GLU A 83 -3.47 2.35 14.72
CA GLU A 83 -3.80 2.87 13.39
C GLU A 83 -2.63 2.67 12.41
N PRO A 84 -2.45 1.48 11.86
CA PRO A 84 -1.51 1.29 10.76
C PRO A 84 -1.90 2.09 9.53
N GLU A 85 -0.90 2.46 8.74
CA GLU A 85 -1.05 3.31 7.56
C GLU A 85 -0.80 2.53 6.28
N VAL A 86 -1.73 2.58 5.34
CA VAL A 86 -1.54 2.02 3.99
C VAL A 86 -0.58 2.91 3.22
N ILE A 87 0.44 2.29 2.66
CA ILE A 87 1.43 2.94 1.80
C ILE A 87 1.67 2.14 0.52
N GLY A 88 2.14 2.81 -0.52
CA GLY A 88 2.70 2.13 -1.68
C GLY A 88 1.74 1.24 -2.47
N MET A 89 0.43 1.47 -2.38
CA MET A 89 -0.57 0.70 -3.13
C MET A 89 -0.43 0.91 -4.62
N TRP A 90 -0.21 -0.19 -5.35
CA TRP A 90 -0.12 -0.15 -6.80
C TRP A 90 -0.47 -1.51 -7.42
N VAL A 91 -1.06 -1.47 -8.61
CA VAL A 91 -1.38 -2.64 -9.44
C VAL A 91 -0.91 -2.36 -10.86
N ARG A 92 -0.26 -3.33 -11.46
CA ARG A 92 0.17 -3.28 -12.86
C ARG A 92 -0.96 -2.80 -13.77
N PRO A 93 -0.67 -1.98 -14.79
CA PRO A 93 -1.70 -1.45 -15.70
C PRO A 93 -2.60 -2.52 -16.32
N ASP A 94 -2.02 -3.66 -16.73
CA ASP A 94 -2.73 -4.79 -17.34
C ASP A 94 -3.60 -5.59 -16.37
N GLU A 95 -3.45 -5.37 -15.07
CA GLU A 95 -4.24 -6.01 -14.01
C GLU A 95 -5.28 -5.08 -13.36
N ARG A 96 -5.36 -3.84 -13.83
CA ARG A 96 -6.36 -2.89 -13.30
C ARG A 96 -7.76 -3.26 -13.77
N GLY A 97 -8.72 -3.15 -12.85
CA GLY A 97 -10.12 -3.52 -13.14
C GLY A 97 -10.43 -5.02 -13.03
N THR A 98 -9.46 -5.85 -12.62
CA THR A 98 -9.64 -7.30 -12.46
C THR A 98 -10.02 -7.73 -11.03
N GLY A 99 -10.09 -6.78 -10.08
CA GLY A 99 -10.28 -7.08 -8.66
C GLY A 99 -8.97 -7.27 -7.87
N THR A 100 -7.82 -7.19 -8.52
CA THR A 100 -6.50 -7.38 -7.84
C THR A 100 -6.28 -6.35 -6.73
N ALA A 101 -6.68 -5.09 -6.94
CA ALA A 101 -6.59 -4.05 -5.92
C ALA A 101 -7.48 -4.34 -4.71
N ASP A 102 -8.67 -4.89 -4.94
CA ASP A 102 -9.61 -5.25 -3.87
C ASP A 102 -9.01 -6.37 -3.00
N LEU A 103 -8.38 -7.38 -3.60
CA LEU A 103 -7.68 -8.44 -2.86
C LEU A 103 -6.54 -7.91 -1.98
N LEU A 104 -5.78 -6.94 -2.49
CA LEU A 104 -4.67 -6.32 -1.75
C LEU A 104 -5.17 -5.55 -0.54
N ILE A 105 -6.16 -4.66 -0.71
CA ILE A 105 -6.67 -3.86 0.41
C ILE A 105 -7.38 -4.74 1.45
N ASP A 106 -8.06 -5.80 1.03
CA ASP A 106 -8.67 -6.78 1.92
C ASP A 106 -7.63 -7.54 2.75
N ALA A 107 -6.46 -7.82 2.19
CA ALA A 107 -5.36 -8.42 2.95
C ALA A 107 -4.87 -7.49 4.07
N VAL A 108 -4.75 -6.19 3.80
CA VAL A 108 -4.44 -5.18 4.82
C VAL A 108 -5.51 -5.16 5.91
N HIS A 109 -6.78 -5.13 5.52
CA HIS A 109 -7.89 -5.09 6.49
C HIS A 109 -7.90 -6.32 7.39
N ARG A 110 -7.77 -7.53 6.83
CA ARG A 110 -7.68 -8.77 7.61
C ARG A 110 -6.49 -8.75 8.56
N TRP A 111 -5.34 -8.29 8.10
CA TRP A 111 -4.14 -8.18 8.93
C TRP A 111 -4.34 -7.19 10.08
N ALA A 112 -4.90 -6.02 9.82
CA ALA A 112 -5.16 -4.99 10.83
C ALA A 112 -6.17 -5.47 11.89
N VAL A 113 -7.26 -6.08 11.46
CA VAL A 113 -8.28 -6.65 12.37
C VAL A 113 -7.68 -7.76 13.25
N ALA A 114 -6.87 -8.66 12.68
CA ALA A 114 -6.19 -9.72 13.44
C ALA A 114 -5.20 -9.19 14.50
N ARG A 115 -4.77 -7.93 14.37
CA ARG A 115 -3.90 -7.23 15.34
C ARG A 115 -4.66 -6.28 16.25
N HIS A 116 -5.97 -6.33 16.23
CA HIS A 116 -6.86 -5.48 17.03
C HIS A 116 -6.69 -3.99 16.74
N ALA A 117 -6.25 -3.62 15.53
CA ALA A 117 -6.19 -2.23 15.12
C ALA A 117 -7.61 -1.62 15.15
N ARG A 118 -7.72 -0.38 15.62
CA ARG A 118 -9.01 0.33 15.69
C ARG A 118 -9.41 0.93 14.36
N SER A 119 -8.41 1.28 13.55
CA SER A 119 -8.59 1.89 12.25
C SER A 119 -7.39 1.61 11.35
N VAL A 120 -7.53 1.90 10.07
CA VAL A 120 -6.43 1.99 9.12
C VAL A 120 -6.52 3.33 8.41
N GLY A 121 -5.41 4.05 8.39
CA GLY A 121 -5.29 5.35 7.73
C GLY A 121 -4.54 5.26 6.41
N LEU A 122 -4.65 6.31 5.61
CA LEU A 122 -3.86 6.51 4.39
C LEU A 122 -3.90 7.99 3.96
N TRP A 123 -3.00 8.35 3.05
CA TRP A 123 -3.00 9.66 2.41
C TRP A 123 -3.23 9.52 0.92
N VAL A 124 -4.04 10.41 0.35
CA VAL A 124 -4.31 10.49 -1.09
C VAL A 124 -3.93 11.86 -1.60
N VAL A 125 -3.05 11.91 -2.58
CA VAL A 125 -2.64 13.16 -3.23
C VAL A 125 -3.84 13.82 -3.90
N ASP A 126 -3.96 15.14 -3.76
CA ASP A 126 -5.02 15.92 -4.40
C ASP A 126 -5.05 15.67 -5.91
N GLY A 127 -6.26 15.52 -6.45
CA GLY A 127 -6.48 15.20 -7.85
C GLY A 127 -6.40 13.70 -8.19
N ASN A 128 -5.98 12.83 -7.27
CA ASN A 128 -6.03 11.38 -7.47
C ASN A 128 -7.44 10.83 -7.15
N ASP A 129 -8.44 11.28 -7.90
CA ASP A 129 -9.84 10.89 -7.71
C ASP A 129 -10.08 9.40 -7.90
N ARG A 130 -9.26 8.73 -8.71
CA ARG A 130 -9.32 7.28 -8.89
C ARG A 130 -9.01 6.55 -7.58
N ALA A 131 -7.91 6.92 -6.93
CA ALA A 131 -7.53 6.34 -5.64
C ALA A 131 -8.58 6.67 -4.57
N ARG A 132 -9.03 7.92 -4.51
CA ARG A 132 -10.06 8.34 -3.55
C ARG A 132 -11.32 7.49 -3.68
N ARG A 133 -11.92 7.38 -4.88
CA ARG A 133 -13.11 6.55 -5.12
C ARG A 133 -12.89 5.08 -4.81
N PHE A 134 -11.69 4.57 -5.06
CA PHE A 134 -11.33 3.20 -4.68
C PHE A 134 -11.41 3.01 -3.16
N TYR A 135 -10.77 3.88 -2.39
CA TYR A 135 -10.78 3.78 -0.93
C TYR A 135 -12.16 4.05 -0.31
N GLU A 136 -12.94 4.99 -0.86
CA GLU A 136 -14.33 5.23 -0.45
C GLU A 136 -15.19 3.96 -0.57
N ARG A 137 -15.08 3.21 -1.68
CA ARG A 137 -15.78 1.92 -1.84
C ARG A 137 -15.35 0.89 -0.80
N HIS A 138 -14.14 0.99 -0.27
CA HIS A 138 -13.63 0.13 0.80
C HIS A 138 -13.86 0.70 2.21
N GLY A 139 -14.74 1.68 2.35
CA GLY A 139 -15.20 2.20 3.65
C GLY A 139 -14.25 3.22 4.29
N TYR A 140 -13.30 3.78 3.54
CA TYR A 140 -12.52 4.90 4.01
C TYR A 140 -13.31 6.21 3.85
N LEU A 141 -13.24 7.05 4.88
CA LEU A 141 -13.83 8.38 4.90
C LEU A 141 -12.74 9.42 5.05
N SER A 142 -12.94 10.60 4.45
CA SER A 142 -12.05 11.74 4.70
C SER A 142 -12.10 12.14 6.16
N THR A 143 -10.94 12.41 6.75
CA THR A 143 -10.85 12.92 8.12
C THR A 143 -10.93 14.44 8.17
N GLY A 144 -10.82 15.13 7.04
CA GLY A 144 -10.66 16.57 6.93
C GLY A 144 -9.21 17.05 7.12
N GLU A 145 -8.29 16.17 7.47
CA GLU A 145 -6.87 16.50 7.58
C GLU A 145 -6.24 16.62 6.19
N SER A 146 -5.44 17.66 6.00
CA SER A 146 -4.64 17.91 4.79
C SER A 146 -3.21 18.20 5.17
N ALA A 147 -2.26 17.72 4.38
CA ALA A 147 -0.84 17.98 4.56
C ALA A 147 -0.21 18.39 3.23
N PRO A 148 0.82 19.28 3.24
CA PRO A 148 1.60 19.55 2.05
C PRO A 148 2.40 18.29 1.65
N LEU A 149 2.60 18.11 0.36
CA LEU A 149 3.50 17.07 -0.13
C LEU A 149 4.95 17.35 0.33
N PRO A 150 5.80 16.32 0.45
CA PRO A 150 7.18 16.47 0.90
C PRO A 150 7.97 17.49 0.08
N ALA A 151 9.07 17.99 0.64
CA ALA A 151 9.93 19.01 0.04
C ALA A 151 10.30 18.68 -1.42
N GLY A 152 10.19 19.69 -2.29
CA GLY A 152 10.43 19.55 -3.73
C GLY A 152 9.20 19.18 -4.56
N ARG A 153 8.06 18.95 -3.93
CA ARG A 153 6.78 18.68 -4.62
C ARG A 153 5.74 19.74 -4.29
N THR A 154 4.95 20.12 -5.28
CA THR A 154 3.84 21.06 -5.11
C THR A 154 2.52 20.31 -4.94
N GLY A 155 1.65 20.79 -4.04
CA GLY A 155 0.33 20.24 -3.80
C GLY A 155 0.16 19.75 -2.37
N HIS A 156 -0.99 19.14 -2.12
CA HIS A 156 -1.39 18.58 -0.82
C HIS A 156 -1.88 17.16 -0.99
N GLU A 157 -2.04 16.51 0.14
CA GLU A 157 -2.69 15.21 0.24
C GLU A 157 -3.77 15.27 1.32
N GLN A 158 -4.77 14.42 1.21
CA GLN A 158 -5.89 14.32 2.11
C GLN A 158 -5.82 13.01 2.87
N ARG A 159 -6.04 13.08 4.20
CA ARG A 159 -6.10 11.88 5.01
C ARG A 159 -7.46 11.22 4.91
N MET A 160 -7.42 9.90 4.72
CA MET A 160 -8.60 9.06 4.78
C MET A 160 -8.40 7.97 5.84
N ARG A 161 -9.50 7.54 6.45
CA ARG A 161 -9.48 6.52 7.52
C ARG A 161 -10.66 5.59 7.39
N ARG A 162 -10.41 4.30 7.59
CA ARG A 162 -11.43 3.30 7.83
C ARG A 162 -11.37 2.86 9.28
N THR A 163 -12.51 2.92 9.97
CA THR A 163 -12.67 2.42 11.35
C THR A 163 -13.51 1.16 11.33
N TRP A 164 -13.25 0.26 12.28
CA TRP A 164 -14.15 -0.86 12.58
C TRP A 164 -14.98 -0.52 13.80
N ALA A 165 -16.25 -0.93 13.79
CA ALA A 165 -17.06 -0.86 14.98
C ALA A 165 -16.36 -1.71 16.06
N THR A 166 -16.00 -1.07 17.18
CA THR A 166 -15.53 -1.78 18.36
C THR A 166 -16.65 -2.75 18.73
N ALA A 167 -16.37 -4.05 18.76
CA ALA A 167 -17.29 -4.97 19.40
C ALA A 167 -17.52 -4.43 20.80
N ALA A 168 -18.75 -3.97 21.08
CA ALA A 168 -19.10 -3.52 22.40
C ALA A 168 -18.78 -4.68 23.35
N GLN A 169 -17.93 -4.40 24.33
CA GLN A 169 -17.71 -5.33 25.43
C GLN A 169 -19.08 -5.51 26.09
N VAL A 170 -19.62 -6.70 25.93
CA VAL A 170 -20.77 -7.18 26.69
C VAL A 170 -20.26 -7.73 28.01
#